data_253379b25d2cf11b0bdab832811eaac3
#
_entry.id   253379b25d2cf11b0bdab832811eaac3
#
_cell.length_a   1.000
_cell.length_b   1.000
_cell.length_c   1.000
_cell.angle_alpha   90.00
_cell.angle_beta   90.00
_cell.angle_gamma   90.00
#
_symmetry.space_group_name_H-M   'P 1'
#
loop_
_entity.id
_entity.type
_entity.pdbx_description
1 polymer ?
#
loop_
_entity_poly.entity_id
_entity_poly.type
_entity_poly.pdbx_seq_one_letter_code
_entity_poly.pdbx_strand_id
1 'polypeptide(L)'
;MILITDKKGFYITTPIYYVNDKPHIGHAYTTLATDIIARWHRINGENVFFLTGTDEHGEKIAKAALAKGKNSQEFVDEIVKEYKDAWNDLNISYDYFIRTTDKAHMDVVQ
;
A
#
# COMPACT_ATOMS: atom_id res chain seq x y z
N MET A 1 -13.94 26.50 19.04
CA MET A 1 -13.91 25.10 18.57
C MET A 1 -13.40 25.07 17.12
N ILE A 2 -12.39 24.27 16.87
CA ILE A 2 -11.85 24.10 15.52
C ILE A 2 -12.65 23.00 14.83
N LEU A 3 -13.27 23.32 13.72
CA LEU A 3 -13.97 22.33 12.89
C LEU A 3 -12.94 21.51 12.11
N ILE A 4 -13.28 20.26 11.79
CA ILE A 4 -12.40 19.40 10.98
C ILE A 4 -12.07 20.05 9.63
N THR A 5 -13.03 20.79 9.05
CA THR A 5 -12.86 21.55 7.80
C THR A 5 -11.84 22.68 7.90
N ASP A 6 -11.49 23.12 9.13
CA ASP A 6 -10.49 24.17 9.36
C ASP A 6 -9.05 23.63 9.37
N LYS A 7 -8.89 22.31 9.41
CA LYS A 7 -7.57 21.69 9.37
C LYS A 7 -7.05 21.63 7.95
N LYS A 8 -5.75 21.93 7.81
CA LYS A 8 -5.04 21.74 6.55
C LYS A 8 -4.99 20.26 6.21
N GLY A 9 -5.29 19.91 4.97
CA GLY A 9 -5.18 18.55 4.46
C GLY A 9 -3.77 18.26 3.95
N PHE A 10 -3.30 17.05 4.20
CA PHE A 10 -2.04 16.56 3.66
C PHE A 10 -2.24 15.13 3.15
N TYR A 11 -1.95 14.94 1.87
CA TYR A 11 -2.05 13.62 1.23
C TYR A 11 -0.65 13.14 0.87
N ILE A 12 -0.33 11.92 1.26
CA ILE A 12 0.96 11.29 0.95
C ILE A 12 0.74 9.84 0.54
N THR A 13 1.52 9.38 -0.42
CA THR A 13 1.45 8.00 -0.89
C THR A 13 2.85 7.44 -1.11
N THR A 14 2.99 6.14 -0.90
CA THR A 14 4.10 5.39 -1.47
C THR A 14 3.80 5.08 -2.94
N PRO A 15 4.79 4.64 -3.73
CA PRO A 15 4.45 3.89 -4.95
C PRO A 15 3.62 2.66 -4.57
N ILE A 16 2.79 2.20 -5.49
CA ILE A 16 2.19 0.87 -5.34
C ILE A 16 3.22 -0.16 -5.76
N TYR A 17 3.49 -1.12 -4.88
CA TYR A 17 4.59 -2.07 -5.09
C TYR A 17 4.17 -3.24 -5.97
N TYR A 18 5.03 -3.62 -6.90
CA TYR A 18 4.80 -4.75 -7.78
C TYR A 18 5.01 -6.05 -7.03
N VAL A 19 3.99 -6.90 -6.99
CA VAL A 19 3.97 -8.09 -6.12
C VAL A 19 4.37 -9.38 -6.86
N ASN A 20 5.45 -9.33 -7.60
CA ASN A 20 6.02 -10.54 -8.19
C ASN A 20 6.86 -11.36 -7.20
N ASP A 21 7.19 -10.80 -6.05
CA ASP A 21 7.92 -11.44 -4.95
C ASP A 21 7.56 -10.75 -3.63
N LYS A 22 7.97 -11.36 -2.51
CA LYS A 22 7.77 -10.82 -1.16
C LYS A 22 8.48 -9.48 -0.97
N PRO A 23 8.08 -8.68 0.04
CA PRO A 23 8.70 -7.38 0.29
C PRO A 23 10.18 -7.52 0.68
N HIS A 24 10.97 -6.52 0.33
CA HIS A 24 12.39 -6.44 0.68
C HIS A 24 12.71 -5.10 1.34
N ILE A 25 13.98 -4.92 1.72
CA ILE A 25 14.45 -3.74 2.45
C ILE A 25 14.17 -2.41 1.72
N GLY A 26 14.22 -2.41 0.39
CA GLY A 26 13.91 -1.22 -0.42
C GLY A 26 12.45 -0.77 -0.26
N HIS A 27 11.53 -1.72 -0.23
CA HIS A 27 10.12 -1.43 0.04
C HIS A 27 9.94 -0.88 1.46
N ALA A 28 10.61 -1.47 2.44
CA ALA A 28 10.55 -1.03 3.83
C ALA A 28 11.10 0.39 4.00
N TYR A 29 12.21 0.70 3.35
CA TYR A 29 12.83 2.02 3.40
C TYR A 29 11.86 3.12 2.93
N THR A 30 11.28 2.94 1.74
CA THR A 30 10.34 3.91 1.17
C THR A 30 9.09 4.07 2.04
N THR A 31 8.55 2.95 2.53
CA THR A 31 7.34 2.95 3.34
C THR A 31 7.57 3.61 4.70
N LEU A 32 8.69 3.32 5.35
CA LEU A 32 9.06 3.95 6.62
C LEU A 32 9.28 5.46 6.47
N ALA A 33 9.96 5.90 5.40
CA ALA A 33 10.17 7.32 5.14
C ALA A 33 8.82 8.05 4.97
N THR A 34 7.90 7.45 4.23
CA THR A 34 6.54 7.99 4.03
C THR A 34 5.77 8.05 5.35
N ASP A 35 5.87 7.00 6.15
CA ASP A 35 5.21 6.93 7.45
C ASP A 35 5.71 8.01 8.42
N ILE A 36 7.02 8.26 8.45
CA ILE A 36 7.60 9.31 9.28
C ILE A 36 7.03 10.68 8.89
N ILE A 37 6.96 10.98 7.60
CA ILE A 37 6.40 12.24 7.09
C ILE A 37 4.93 12.35 7.47
N ALA A 38 4.15 11.29 7.28
CA ALA A 38 2.72 11.26 7.65
C ALA A 38 2.53 11.56 9.14
N ARG A 39 3.32 10.92 9.99
CA ARG A 39 3.26 11.11 11.45
C ARG A 39 3.65 12.53 11.84
N TRP A 40 4.65 13.10 11.18
CA TRP A 40 5.07 14.48 11.44
C TRP A 40 3.93 15.46 11.15
N HIS A 41 3.24 15.32 10.04
CA HIS A 41 2.10 16.16 9.69
C HIS A 41 0.93 15.97 10.66
N ARG A 42 0.67 14.74 11.12
CA ARG A 42 -0.37 14.48 12.14
C ARG A 42 -0.05 15.16 13.46
N ILE A 43 1.22 15.13 13.90
CA ILE A 43 1.65 15.82 15.12
C ILE A 43 1.41 17.32 15.02
N ASN A 44 1.54 17.90 13.82
CA ASN A 44 1.27 19.32 13.57
C ASN A 44 -0.23 19.65 13.41
N GLY A 45 -1.11 18.69 13.64
CA GLY A 45 -2.56 18.90 13.64
C GLY A 45 -3.21 18.91 12.27
N GLU A 46 -2.53 18.43 11.24
CA GLU A 46 -3.07 18.34 9.89
C GLU A 46 -3.93 17.09 9.71
N ASN A 47 -4.90 17.16 8.80
CA ASN A 47 -5.65 15.99 8.34
C ASN A 47 -4.81 15.24 7.33
N VAL A 48 -4.28 14.10 7.71
CA VAL A 48 -3.39 13.30 6.86
C VAL A 48 -4.14 12.11 6.28
N PHE A 49 -3.99 11.90 4.98
CA PHE A 49 -4.37 10.66 4.33
C PHE A 49 -3.11 10.02 3.74
N PHE A 50 -2.76 8.84 4.23
CA PHE A 50 -1.59 8.09 3.82
C PHE A 50 -2.03 6.82 3.08
N LEU A 51 -1.73 6.76 1.79
CA LEU A 51 -2.06 5.65 0.90
C LEU A 51 -0.82 4.83 0.58
N THR A 52 -0.94 3.53 0.67
CA THR A 52 0.03 2.57 0.13
C THR A 52 -0.73 1.46 -0.57
N GLY A 53 -0.03 0.54 -1.19
CA GLY A 53 -0.73 -0.56 -1.85
C GLY A 53 0.17 -1.38 -2.76
N THR A 54 -0.48 -2.17 -3.60
CA THR A 54 0.18 -3.13 -4.48
C THR A 54 -0.35 -3.05 -5.92
N ASP A 55 0.57 -3.19 -6.85
CA ASP A 55 0.30 -3.36 -8.28
C ASP A 55 0.31 -4.86 -8.58
N GLU A 56 -0.86 -5.40 -8.96
CA GLU A 56 -1.11 -6.83 -8.97
C GLU A 56 -1.37 -7.40 -10.37
N HIS A 57 -1.08 -6.65 -11.41
CA HIS A 57 -1.25 -7.08 -12.80
C HIS A 57 0.08 -7.22 -13.50
N GLY A 58 0.14 -8.08 -14.50
CA GLY A 58 1.27 -8.20 -15.38
C GLY A 58 1.74 -9.63 -15.63
N GLU A 59 2.53 -9.77 -16.68
CA GLU A 59 3.01 -11.06 -17.16
C GLU A 59 3.96 -11.73 -16.18
N LYS A 60 4.80 -10.96 -15.49
CA LYS A 60 5.75 -11.50 -14.50
C LYS A 60 5.02 -12.16 -13.32
N ILE A 61 3.89 -11.58 -12.91
CA ILE A 61 3.05 -12.16 -11.85
C ILE A 61 2.44 -13.47 -12.32
N ALA A 62 1.88 -13.49 -13.54
CA ALA A 62 1.32 -14.71 -14.12
C ALA A 62 2.36 -15.83 -14.20
N LYS A 63 3.55 -15.52 -14.65
CA LYS A 63 4.67 -16.48 -14.72
C LYS A 63 5.10 -16.98 -13.35
N ALA A 64 5.22 -16.08 -12.37
CA ALA A 64 5.60 -16.44 -11.01
C ALA A 64 4.53 -17.34 -10.36
N ALA A 65 3.26 -17.04 -10.57
CA ALA A 65 2.16 -17.86 -10.08
C ALA A 65 2.19 -19.26 -10.69
N LEU A 66 2.37 -19.33 -12.00
CA LEU A 66 2.43 -20.61 -12.72
C LEU A 66 3.59 -21.47 -12.23
N ALA A 67 4.75 -20.89 -11.99
CA ALA A 67 5.92 -21.58 -11.47
C ALA A 67 5.67 -22.20 -10.09
N LYS A 68 4.72 -21.67 -9.31
CA LYS A 68 4.31 -22.17 -8.01
C LYS A 68 3.05 -23.02 -8.04
N GLY A 69 2.53 -23.32 -9.23
CA GLY A 69 1.32 -24.14 -9.39
C GLY A 69 0.04 -23.43 -8.91
N LYS A 70 0.01 -22.10 -8.97
CA LYS A 70 -1.12 -21.28 -8.51
C LYS A 70 -1.66 -20.43 -9.64
N ASN A 71 -2.95 -20.02 -9.54
CA ASN A 71 -3.44 -18.98 -10.42
C ASN A 71 -2.94 -17.60 -9.93
N SER A 72 -3.05 -16.58 -10.77
CA SER A 72 -2.52 -15.25 -10.46
C SER A 72 -3.15 -14.64 -9.21
N GLN A 73 -4.46 -14.81 -9.02
CA GLN A 73 -5.17 -14.23 -7.87
C GLN A 73 -4.71 -14.87 -6.55
N GLU A 74 -4.60 -16.18 -6.50
CA GLU A 74 -4.09 -16.89 -5.31
C GLU A 74 -2.67 -16.45 -4.96
N PHE A 75 -1.83 -16.33 -5.98
CA PHE A 75 -0.43 -15.91 -5.81
C PHE A 75 -0.35 -14.50 -5.21
N VAL A 76 -1.06 -13.53 -5.81
CA VAL A 76 -1.02 -12.14 -5.33
C VAL A 76 -1.64 -12.00 -3.95
N ASP A 77 -2.70 -12.75 -3.64
CA ASP A 77 -3.30 -12.72 -2.31
C ASP A 77 -2.31 -13.12 -1.22
N GLU A 78 -1.50 -14.13 -1.48
CA GLU A 78 -0.44 -14.57 -0.54
C GLU A 78 0.65 -13.53 -0.38
N ILE A 79 1.13 -12.97 -1.49
CA ILE A 79 2.18 -11.94 -1.46
C ILE A 79 1.68 -10.65 -0.78
N VAL A 80 0.46 -10.22 -1.07
CA VAL A 80 -0.14 -9.05 -0.42
C VAL A 80 -0.22 -9.24 1.08
N LYS A 81 -0.55 -10.45 1.54
CA LYS A 81 -0.56 -10.75 2.98
C LYS A 81 0.83 -10.53 3.58
N GLU A 82 1.89 -10.95 2.91
CA GLU A 82 3.26 -10.73 3.38
C GLU A 82 3.59 -9.23 3.48
N TYR A 83 3.15 -8.41 2.51
CA TYR A 83 3.31 -6.95 2.57
C TYR A 83 2.56 -6.36 3.76
N LYS A 84 1.31 -6.73 3.95
CA LYS A 84 0.50 -6.25 5.08
C LYS A 84 1.08 -6.65 6.42
N ASP A 85 1.54 -7.89 6.54
CA ASP A 85 2.18 -8.39 7.76
C ASP A 85 3.47 -7.61 8.05
N ALA A 86 4.29 -7.35 7.04
CA ALA A 86 5.52 -6.57 7.19
C ALA A 86 5.22 -5.13 7.64
N TRP A 87 4.22 -4.48 7.04
CA TRP A 87 3.84 -3.11 7.42
C TRP A 87 3.23 -3.07 8.82
N ASN A 88 2.50 -4.10 9.20
CA ASN A 88 1.98 -4.24 10.56
C ASN A 88 3.12 -4.38 11.58
N ASP A 89 4.10 -5.22 11.29
CA ASP A 89 5.28 -5.42 12.15
C ASP A 89 6.09 -4.13 12.33
N LEU A 90 6.18 -3.31 11.29
CA LEU A 90 6.85 -2.01 11.32
C LEU A 90 5.95 -0.88 11.86
N ASN A 91 4.73 -1.20 12.25
CA ASN A 91 3.74 -0.23 12.75
C ASN A 91 3.50 0.93 11.79
N ILE A 92 3.42 0.65 10.51
CA ILE A 92 3.12 1.63 9.46
C ILE A 92 1.70 2.15 9.63
N SER A 93 1.53 3.46 9.62
CA SER A 93 0.26 4.13 9.92
C SER A 93 -0.54 4.53 8.69
N TYR A 94 -0.51 3.72 7.63
CA TYR A 94 -1.31 3.99 6.44
C TYR A 94 -2.81 3.98 6.76
N ASP A 95 -3.56 4.83 6.06
CA ASP A 95 -5.02 4.91 6.21
C ASP A 95 -5.73 3.93 5.27
N TYR A 96 -5.15 3.66 4.12
CA TYR A 96 -5.72 2.74 3.15
C TYR A 96 -4.62 1.98 2.41
N PHE A 97 -4.86 0.69 2.20
CA PHE A 97 -4.01 -0.19 1.41
C PHE A 97 -4.78 -0.54 0.14
N ILE A 98 -4.43 0.09 -0.99
CA ILE A 98 -5.11 -0.15 -2.26
C ILE A 98 -4.47 -1.33 -2.99
N ARG A 99 -5.34 -2.17 -3.56
CA ARG A 99 -4.92 -3.26 -4.44
C ARG A 99 -5.49 -3.00 -5.83
N THR A 100 -4.68 -3.15 -6.87
CA THR A 100 -5.19 -2.95 -8.24
C THR A 100 -6.21 -4.00 -8.65
N THR A 101 -6.31 -5.11 -7.92
CA THR A 101 -7.38 -6.12 -8.09
C THR A 101 -8.64 -5.83 -7.27
N ASP A 102 -8.64 -4.81 -6.42
CA ASP A 102 -9.84 -4.45 -5.66
C ASP A 102 -10.93 -3.92 -6.59
N LYS A 103 -12.17 -4.30 -6.28
CA LYS A 103 -13.33 -3.84 -7.05
C LYS A 103 -13.41 -2.32 -7.12
N ALA A 104 -13.15 -1.63 -6.02
CA ALA A 104 -13.17 -0.17 -5.97
C ALA A 104 -12.18 0.46 -6.96
N HIS A 105 -10.98 -0.12 -7.09
CA HIS A 105 -9.98 0.33 -8.06
C HIS A 105 -10.46 0.07 -9.50
N MET A 106 -10.93 -1.13 -9.77
CA MET A 106 -11.39 -1.51 -11.11
C MET A 106 -12.57 -0.66 -11.58
N ASP A 107 -13.51 -0.36 -10.68
CA ASP A 107 -14.69 0.46 -10.99
C ASP A 107 -14.30 1.89 -11.41
N VAL A 108 -13.22 2.44 -10.85
CA VAL A 108 -12.75 3.78 -11.18
C VAL A 108 -11.98 3.82 -12.50
N VAL A 109 -11.24 2.75 -12.80
CA VAL A 109 -10.40 2.66 -14.01
C VAL A 109 -11.24 2.41 -15.26
N GLN A 110 -12.37 1.70 -15.15
CA GLN A 110 -13.30 1.41 -16.26
C GLN A 110 -14.24 2.59 -16.54
#